data_6cac1bc90351936bf17e060e76aba331
#
_entry.id   6cac1bc90351936bf17e060e76aba331
#
_cell.length_a   1.000
_cell.length_b   1.000
_cell.length_c   1.000
_cell.angle_alpha   90.00
_cell.angle_beta   90.00
_cell.angle_gamma   90.00
#
_symmetry.space_group_name_H-M   'P 1'
#
loop_
_entity.id
_entity.type
_entity.pdbx_description
1 polymer ?
#
loop_
_entity_poly.entity_id
_entity_poly.type
_entity_poly.pdbx_seq_one_letter_code
_entity_poly.pdbx_strand_id
1 'polypeptide(L)'
;MTILFDALQKDLNRNKVQTNLGMAVGTPNSQVSLPTVTVVPYTREDEDIRAILDHNQMLSYAVSKMTSEFSSRGYKTKDFLAQLKRAKRNDVLTAGTQSDAVTKMIQNMGADIIVTAKVMTTTDTRRQSEVSLELTATEFQTAGNLASATFQSGKYVTTDTIKLTDYALKKVKDEFFTKLQASFNDIVKNGREMAIQMVLAKSITDWDFDQPLPDGSASFKTVLEDWLQVHALNGVYDMSRSHDKVIDMSVQVPIWDEAQGRAYTISRFSTELKNFLDEKLGGEYVASVVTMGQGLTVTIK
;
A
#
# COMPACT_ATOMS: atom_id res chain seq x y z
N MET A 1 -23.26 4.98 16.00
CA MET A 1 -21.86 4.99 15.54
C MET A 1 -21.67 5.67 14.19
N THR A 2 -22.64 5.71 13.32
CA THR A 2 -22.72 6.61 12.16
C THR A 2 -22.51 8.09 12.57
N ILE A 3 -22.99 8.47 13.75
CA ILE A 3 -22.88 9.82 14.31
C ILE A 3 -21.41 10.23 14.59
N LEU A 4 -20.53 9.29 14.94
CA LEU A 4 -19.12 9.62 15.22
C LEU A 4 -18.33 9.84 13.92
N PHE A 5 -18.68 9.11 12.88
CA PHE A 5 -18.07 9.27 11.55
C PHE A 5 -18.55 10.58 10.90
N ASP A 6 -19.84 10.89 11.01
CA ASP A 6 -20.41 12.17 10.55
C ASP A 6 -19.89 13.36 11.38
N ALA A 7 -19.61 13.15 12.68
CA ALA A 7 -18.99 14.18 13.53
C ALA A 7 -17.52 14.40 13.15
N LEU A 8 -16.75 13.34 12.90
CA LEU A 8 -15.37 13.42 12.39
C LEU A 8 -15.30 14.04 11.00
N GLN A 9 -16.21 13.69 10.09
CA GLN A 9 -16.31 14.36 8.80
C GLN A 9 -16.75 15.83 8.93
N LYS A 10 -17.65 16.16 9.87
CA LYS A 10 -18.03 17.53 10.17
C LYS A 10 -16.90 18.34 10.82
N ASP A 11 -16.11 17.74 11.71
CA ASP A 11 -14.97 18.41 12.32
C ASP A 11 -13.81 18.53 11.34
N LEU A 12 -13.59 17.54 10.46
CA LEU A 12 -12.66 17.63 9.33
C LEU A 12 -13.09 18.72 8.34
N ASN A 13 -14.38 18.82 8.04
CA ASN A 13 -14.93 19.89 7.20
C ASN A 13 -14.92 21.27 7.88
N ARG A 14 -15.11 21.35 9.21
CA ARG A 14 -14.99 22.59 9.97
C ARG A 14 -13.57 23.12 10.01
N ASN A 15 -12.58 22.24 10.10
CA ASN A 15 -11.17 22.62 10.10
C ASN A 15 -10.59 22.74 8.67
N LYS A 16 -11.42 22.58 7.62
CA LYS A 16 -11.01 22.56 6.21
C LYS A 16 -9.90 21.55 5.92
N VAL A 17 -9.91 20.44 6.63
CA VAL A 17 -8.90 19.40 6.57
C VAL A 17 -9.53 18.17 5.95
N GLN A 18 -9.20 17.87 4.70
CA GLN A 18 -9.57 16.61 4.05
C GLN A 18 -8.33 15.75 3.93
N THR A 19 -8.39 14.56 4.49
CA THR A 19 -7.29 13.61 4.50
C THR A 19 -7.55 12.48 3.53
N ASN A 20 -6.62 12.30 2.60
CA ASN A 20 -6.59 11.17 1.69
C ASN A 20 -5.18 10.60 1.61
N LEU A 21 -5.07 9.32 1.35
CA LEU A 21 -3.79 8.71 1.02
C LEU A 21 -3.18 9.40 -0.21
N GLY A 22 -2.02 10.01 -0.02
CA GLY A 22 -1.33 10.73 -1.09
C GLY A 22 -1.68 12.21 -1.22
N MET A 23 -2.47 12.77 -0.29
CA MET A 23 -2.82 14.18 -0.35
C MET A 23 -2.80 14.84 1.02
N ALA A 24 -2.20 16.00 1.09
CA ALA A 24 -2.16 16.80 2.29
C ALA A 24 -3.40 17.64 2.47
N VAL A 25 -3.47 18.04 3.65
CA VAL A 25 -4.50 18.80 4.30
C VAL A 25 -4.39 20.27 3.94
N GLY A 26 -5.51 20.82 3.51
CA GLY A 26 -5.82 22.21 3.82
C GLY A 26 -5.22 23.29 2.96
N THR A 27 -5.46 23.30 1.65
CA THR A 27 -5.60 24.54 0.91
C THR A 27 -7.03 24.72 0.40
N PRO A 28 -7.57 25.95 0.37
CA PRO A 28 -8.99 26.20 0.07
C PRO A 28 -9.48 25.79 -1.32
N ASN A 29 -8.59 25.36 -2.21
CA ASN A 29 -8.89 25.07 -3.61
C ASN A 29 -8.39 23.71 -4.13
N SER A 30 -7.82 22.84 -3.29
CA SER A 30 -7.45 21.50 -3.75
C SER A 30 -8.66 20.58 -3.69
N GLN A 31 -9.19 20.19 -4.83
CA GLN A 31 -10.09 19.04 -4.93
C GLN A 31 -9.30 17.78 -4.60
N VAL A 32 -9.26 17.48 -3.32
CA VAL A 32 -8.59 16.30 -2.78
C VAL A 32 -9.39 15.08 -3.20
N SER A 33 -8.90 14.30 -4.16
CA SER A 33 -9.56 13.05 -4.52
C SER A 33 -9.26 11.97 -3.48
N LEU A 34 -10.30 11.31 -2.99
CA LEU A 34 -10.17 10.14 -2.12
C LEU A 34 -9.30 9.06 -2.78
N PRO A 35 -8.51 8.30 -2.01
CA PRO A 35 -7.67 7.24 -2.58
C PRO A 35 -8.53 6.21 -3.31
N THR A 36 -7.94 5.63 -4.34
CA THR A 36 -8.57 4.56 -5.09
C THR A 36 -8.35 3.24 -4.36
N VAL A 37 -9.43 2.51 -4.11
CA VAL A 37 -9.41 1.24 -3.37
C VAL A 37 -9.80 0.09 -4.30
N THR A 38 -9.12 -1.03 -4.19
CA THR A 38 -9.57 -2.31 -4.73
C THR A 38 -9.71 -3.34 -3.62
N VAL A 39 -10.78 -4.12 -3.64
CA VAL A 39 -10.96 -5.25 -2.73
C VAL A 39 -10.69 -6.53 -3.49
N VAL A 40 -9.76 -7.33 -2.99
CA VAL A 40 -9.32 -8.58 -3.61
C VAL A 40 -9.56 -9.76 -2.68
N PRO A 41 -9.84 -10.96 -3.19
CA PRO A 41 -9.87 -12.16 -2.38
C PRO A 41 -8.46 -12.54 -1.94
N TYR A 42 -8.33 -13.09 -0.75
CA TYR A 42 -7.11 -13.80 -0.36
C TYR A 42 -6.97 -15.09 -1.18
N THR A 43 -5.80 -15.29 -1.74
CA THR A 43 -5.42 -16.52 -2.46
C THR A 43 -4.02 -16.95 -2.04
N ARG A 44 -3.74 -18.25 -2.06
CA ARG A 44 -2.38 -18.76 -1.97
C ARG A 44 -1.69 -18.66 -3.31
N GLU A 45 -0.36 -18.73 -3.32
CA GLU A 45 0.43 -18.57 -4.55
C GLU A 45 0.13 -19.59 -5.65
N ASP A 46 -0.28 -20.80 -5.25
CA ASP A 46 -0.59 -21.95 -6.12
C ASP A 46 -2.07 -22.07 -6.51
N GLU A 47 -2.93 -21.20 -5.98
CA GLU A 47 -4.37 -21.29 -6.18
C GLU A 47 -4.87 -20.48 -7.39
N ASP A 48 -5.75 -21.09 -8.19
CA ASP A 48 -6.46 -20.36 -9.25
C ASP A 48 -7.56 -19.49 -8.66
N ILE A 49 -7.33 -18.18 -8.69
CA ILE A 49 -8.27 -17.19 -8.17
C ILE A 49 -9.67 -17.29 -8.81
N ARG A 50 -9.78 -17.77 -10.05
CA ARG A 50 -11.06 -17.92 -10.75
C ARG A 50 -11.81 -19.11 -10.22
N ALA A 51 -11.11 -20.25 -10.07
CA ALA A 51 -11.69 -21.45 -9.50
C ALA A 51 -12.16 -21.20 -8.07
N ILE A 52 -11.37 -20.47 -7.27
CA ILE A 52 -11.75 -20.09 -5.91
C ILE A 52 -13.03 -19.26 -5.92
N LEU A 53 -13.12 -18.23 -6.76
CA LEU A 53 -14.28 -17.34 -6.78
C LEU A 53 -15.54 -18.03 -7.36
N ASP A 54 -15.37 -18.94 -8.32
CA ASP A 54 -16.48 -19.72 -8.89
C ASP A 54 -17.04 -20.73 -7.86
N HIS A 55 -16.21 -21.24 -6.97
CA HIS A 55 -16.60 -22.22 -5.95
C HIS A 55 -16.86 -21.61 -4.56
N ASN A 56 -16.38 -20.40 -4.29
CA ASN A 56 -16.53 -19.72 -3.01
C ASN A 56 -17.42 -18.48 -3.11
N GLN A 57 -18.73 -18.72 -3.06
CA GLN A 57 -19.74 -17.65 -3.12
C GLN A 57 -19.62 -16.67 -1.95
N MET A 58 -19.18 -17.12 -0.77
CA MET A 58 -19.00 -16.27 0.41
C MET A 58 -17.88 -15.26 0.18
N LEU A 59 -16.78 -15.69 -0.42
CA LEU A 59 -15.64 -14.82 -0.72
C LEU A 59 -16.01 -13.79 -1.78
N SER A 60 -16.70 -14.21 -2.85
CA SER A 60 -17.23 -13.29 -3.87
C SER A 60 -18.20 -12.27 -3.27
N TYR A 61 -19.07 -12.71 -2.36
CA TYR A 61 -19.98 -11.86 -1.61
C TYR A 61 -19.23 -10.85 -0.74
N ALA A 62 -18.22 -11.30 0.03
CA ALA A 62 -17.42 -10.43 0.89
C ALA A 62 -16.69 -9.35 0.10
N VAL A 63 -16.03 -9.71 -1.01
CA VAL A 63 -15.34 -8.77 -1.90
C VAL A 63 -16.32 -7.73 -2.46
N SER A 64 -17.45 -8.15 -3.00
CA SER A 64 -18.46 -7.24 -3.56
C SER A 64 -19.04 -6.32 -2.50
N LYS A 65 -19.35 -6.85 -1.33
CA LYS A 65 -19.94 -6.09 -0.22
C LYS A 65 -18.97 -5.05 0.32
N MET A 66 -17.69 -5.41 0.51
CA MET A 66 -16.67 -4.47 0.96
C MET A 66 -16.38 -3.39 -0.09
N THR A 67 -16.36 -3.73 -1.38
CA THR A 67 -16.26 -2.74 -2.46
C THR A 67 -17.39 -1.72 -2.36
N SER A 68 -18.63 -2.18 -2.14
CA SER A 68 -19.80 -1.31 -1.94
C SER A 68 -19.68 -0.44 -0.67
N GLU A 69 -19.17 -0.99 0.44
CA GLU A 69 -18.95 -0.25 1.68
C GLU A 69 -17.94 0.89 1.50
N PHE A 70 -16.84 0.66 0.77
CA PHE A 70 -15.88 1.71 0.40
C PHE A 70 -16.53 2.78 -0.48
N SER A 71 -17.25 2.36 -1.52
CA SER A 71 -17.95 3.29 -2.42
C SER A 71 -18.96 4.15 -1.67
N SER A 72 -19.73 3.57 -0.73
CA SER A 72 -20.72 4.31 0.08
C SER A 72 -20.09 5.35 1.02
N ARG A 73 -18.81 5.19 1.35
CA ARG A 73 -18.00 6.14 2.12
C ARG A 73 -17.26 7.17 1.27
N GLY A 74 -17.52 7.18 -0.04
CA GLY A 74 -16.97 8.16 -0.97
C GLY A 74 -15.59 7.79 -1.54
N TYR A 75 -15.05 6.60 -1.25
CA TYR A 75 -13.81 6.15 -1.89
C TYR A 75 -14.03 5.84 -3.37
N LYS A 76 -13.04 6.14 -4.21
CA LYS A 76 -13.01 5.64 -5.58
C LYS A 76 -12.68 4.16 -5.55
N THR A 77 -13.59 3.32 -6.05
CA THR A 77 -13.39 1.87 -6.06
C THR A 77 -13.07 1.34 -7.44
N LYS A 78 -12.16 0.39 -7.51
CA LYS A 78 -11.88 -0.43 -8.70
C LYS A 78 -12.43 -1.83 -8.44
N ASP A 79 -13.35 -2.25 -9.29
CA ASP A 79 -13.99 -3.58 -9.16
C ASP A 79 -13.06 -4.67 -9.70
N PHE A 80 -12.42 -5.40 -8.77
CA PHE A 80 -11.54 -6.51 -9.09
C PHE A 80 -12.26 -7.63 -9.83
N LEU A 81 -13.48 -7.99 -9.41
CA LEU A 81 -14.24 -9.07 -10.04
C LEU A 81 -14.61 -8.74 -11.49
N ALA A 82 -14.95 -7.49 -11.76
CA ALA A 82 -15.22 -7.03 -13.12
C ALA A 82 -13.95 -7.05 -13.98
N GLN A 83 -12.80 -6.65 -13.44
CA GLN A 83 -11.52 -6.74 -14.16
C GLN A 83 -11.11 -8.18 -14.43
N LEU A 84 -11.28 -9.07 -13.48
CA LEU A 84 -11.00 -10.49 -13.66
C LEU A 84 -11.86 -11.12 -14.77
N LYS A 85 -13.16 -10.74 -14.84
CA LYS A 85 -14.05 -11.16 -15.92
C LYS A 85 -13.63 -10.61 -17.30
N ARG A 86 -13.12 -9.38 -17.35
CA ARG A 86 -12.57 -8.79 -18.60
C ARG A 86 -11.30 -9.50 -19.05
N ALA A 87 -10.39 -9.77 -18.13
CA ALA A 87 -9.15 -10.50 -18.42
C ALA A 87 -9.42 -11.91 -18.96
N LYS A 88 -10.50 -12.58 -18.50
CA LYS A 88 -10.93 -13.86 -19.03
C LYS A 88 -11.31 -13.80 -20.51
N ARG A 89 -11.88 -12.69 -21.00
CA ARG A 89 -12.28 -12.55 -22.42
C ARG A 89 -11.08 -12.33 -23.34
N ASN A 90 -9.99 -11.82 -22.83
CA ASN A 90 -8.85 -11.35 -23.65
C ASN A 90 -7.68 -12.33 -23.69
N ASP A 91 -7.82 -13.57 -23.19
CA ASP A 91 -6.75 -14.61 -23.08
C ASP A 91 -5.40 -14.12 -22.50
N VAL A 92 -5.38 -12.95 -21.89
CA VAL A 92 -4.16 -12.27 -21.42
C VAL A 92 -3.50 -12.99 -20.23
N LEU A 93 -4.20 -13.96 -19.61
CA LEU A 93 -3.73 -14.66 -18.41
C LEU A 93 -3.08 -16.02 -18.70
N THR A 94 -2.74 -16.34 -19.94
CA THR A 94 -2.19 -17.65 -20.31
C THR A 94 -0.66 -17.74 -20.31
N ALA A 95 0.05 -16.62 -20.14
CA ALA A 95 1.52 -16.59 -20.16
C ALA A 95 2.08 -16.18 -18.80
N GLY A 96 2.38 -17.14 -17.95
CA GLY A 96 3.00 -16.92 -16.64
C GLY A 96 2.34 -17.67 -15.49
N THR A 97 2.92 -17.63 -14.29
CA THR A 97 2.25 -18.14 -13.10
C THR A 97 1.00 -17.31 -12.82
N GLN A 98 -0.06 -17.92 -12.33
CA GLN A 98 -1.32 -17.20 -12.07
C GLN A 98 -1.17 -16.09 -11.04
N SER A 99 -0.28 -16.27 -10.06
CA SER A 99 0.13 -15.26 -9.08
C SER A 99 0.64 -14.00 -9.75
N ASP A 100 1.53 -14.12 -10.75
CA ASP A 100 2.09 -12.98 -11.47
C ASP A 100 1.03 -12.24 -12.28
N ALA A 101 0.08 -12.97 -12.86
CA ALA A 101 -1.00 -12.40 -13.66
C ALA A 101 -1.97 -11.58 -12.79
N VAL A 102 -2.30 -12.08 -11.59
CA VAL A 102 -3.15 -11.37 -10.62
C VAL A 102 -2.42 -10.13 -10.08
N THR A 103 -1.15 -10.26 -9.73
CA THR A 103 -0.32 -9.14 -9.27
C THR A 103 -0.24 -8.03 -10.33
N LYS A 104 0.05 -8.40 -11.58
CA LYS A 104 0.05 -7.46 -12.72
C LYS A 104 -1.32 -6.81 -12.93
N MET A 105 -2.40 -7.58 -12.78
CA MET A 105 -3.76 -7.03 -12.89
C MET A 105 -4.03 -5.98 -11.81
N ILE A 106 -3.67 -6.26 -10.56
CA ILE A 106 -3.81 -5.31 -9.44
C ILE A 106 -2.96 -4.05 -9.71
N GLN A 107 -1.72 -4.20 -10.15
CA GLN A 107 -0.84 -3.09 -10.55
C GLN A 107 -1.49 -2.22 -11.65
N ASN A 108 -2.01 -2.86 -12.69
CA ASN A 108 -2.68 -2.15 -13.80
C ASN A 108 -4.00 -1.49 -13.41
N MET A 109 -4.62 -1.88 -12.30
CA MET A 109 -5.81 -1.21 -11.79
C MET A 109 -5.49 0.18 -11.23
N GLY A 110 -4.25 0.44 -10.83
CA GLY A 110 -3.84 1.73 -10.28
C GLY A 110 -4.63 2.08 -9.01
N ALA A 111 -4.80 1.11 -8.12
CA ALA A 111 -5.38 1.33 -6.80
C ALA A 111 -4.29 1.78 -5.83
N ASP A 112 -4.61 2.78 -5.00
CA ASP A 112 -3.71 3.27 -3.94
C ASP A 112 -3.72 2.33 -2.73
N ILE A 113 -4.87 1.68 -2.50
CA ILE A 113 -5.10 0.77 -1.38
C ILE A 113 -5.60 -0.57 -1.90
N ILE A 114 -4.99 -1.64 -1.43
CA ILE A 114 -5.45 -3.01 -1.63
C ILE A 114 -6.07 -3.51 -0.34
N VAL A 115 -7.31 -3.94 -0.40
CA VAL A 115 -7.99 -4.60 0.71
C VAL A 115 -8.14 -6.07 0.41
N THR A 116 -7.46 -6.92 1.15
CA THR A 116 -7.56 -8.36 1.04
C THR A 116 -8.67 -8.87 1.95
N ALA A 117 -9.62 -9.62 1.40
CA ALA A 117 -10.66 -10.31 2.14
C ALA A 117 -10.39 -11.81 2.18
N LYS A 118 -10.33 -12.39 3.38
CA LYS A 118 -10.17 -13.82 3.60
C LYS A 118 -11.38 -14.34 4.36
N VAL A 119 -12.07 -15.29 3.77
CA VAL A 119 -13.26 -15.93 4.36
C VAL A 119 -12.98 -17.42 4.53
N MET A 120 -13.10 -17.90 5.75
CA MET A 120 -12.97 -19.31 6.09
C MET A 120 -14.26 -19.79 6.72
N THR A 121 -14.69 -20.99 6.35
CA THR A 121 -15.87 -21.63 6.92
C THR A 121 -15.48 -22.98 7.50
N THR A 122 -15.96 -23.25 8.70
CA THR A 122 -15.86 -24.56 9.34
C THR A 122 -17.27 -25.05 9.66
N THR A 123 -17.51 -26.36 9.49
CA THR A 123 -18.76 -27.02 9.92
C THR A 123 -18.38 -28.23 10.75
N ASP A 124 -18.92 -28.30 11.96
CA ASP A 124 -18.66 -29.40 12.87
C ASP A 124 -19.62 -30.61 12.65
N THR A 125 -19.38 -31.68 13.39
CA THR A 125 -20.19 -32.92 13.32
C THR A 125 -21.64 -32.71 13.75
N ARG A 126 -21.94 -31.64 14.47
CA ARG A 126 -23.29 -31.24 14.89
C ARG A 126 -23.99 -30.34 13.87
N ARG A 127 -23.43 -30.23 12.67
CA ARG A 127 -23.89 -29.32 11.60
C ARG A 127 -23.95 -27.85 12.02
N GLN A 128 -23.08 -27.45 12.95
CA GLN A 128 -22.91 -26.04 13.29
C GLN A 128 -21.83 -25.44 12.38
N SER A 129 -22.20 -24.40 11.69
CA SER A 129 -21.29 -23.66 10.81
C SER A 129 -20.79 -22.39 11.50
N GLU A 130 -19.54 -22.07 11.27
CA GLU A 130 -18.86 -20.84 11.70
C GLU A 130 -18.14 -20.21 10.51
N VAL A 131 -18.20 -18.90 10.41
CA VAL A 131 -17.46 -18.11 9.42
C VAL A 131 -16.45 -17.23 10.16
N SER A 132 -15.19 -17.34 9.75
CA SER A 132 -14.13 -16.39 10.11
C SER A 132 -13.86 -15.48 8.91
N LEU A 133 -13.86 -14.18 9.15
CA LEU A 133 -13.59 -13.15 8.17
C LEU A 133 -12.41 -12.30 8.64
N GLU A 134 -11.41 -12.17 7.80
CA GLU A 134 -10.26 -11.30 7.99
C GLU A 134 -10.22 -10.28 6.85
N LEU A 135 -10.05 -9.01 7.20
CA LEU A 135 -9.84 -7.89 6.28
C LEU A 135 -8.48 -7.27 6.57
N THR A 136 -7.67 -7.09 5.55
CA THR A 136 -6.39 -6.40 5.66
C THR A 136 -6.29 -5.35 4.56
N ALA A 137 -6.04 -4.10 4.92
CA ALA A 137 -5.75 -3.02 4.00
C ALA A 137 -4.26 -2.73 3.98
N THR A 138 -3.68 -2.67 2.79
CA THR A 138 -2.29 -2.30 2.57
C THR A 138 -2.17 -1.15 1.59
N GLU A 139 -1.26 -0.25 1.82
CA GLU A 139 -0.88 0.75 0.82
C GLU A 139 -0.14 0.06 -0.32
N PHE A 140 -0.55 0.31 -1.56
CA PHE A 140 -0.01 -0.41 -2.72
C PHE A 140 1.49 -0.13 -2.95
N GLN A 141 1.93 1.09 -2.73
CA GLN A 141 3.30 1.51 -3.07
C GLN A 141 4.33 1.13 -2.01
N THR A 142 3.94 1.11 -0.73
CA THR A 142 4.85 0.81 0.39
C THR A 142 4.61 -0.56 1.01
N ALA A 143 3.50 -1.23 0.63
CA ALA A 143 2.91 -2.39 1.31
C ALA A 143 2.72 -2.19 2.83
N GLY A 144 2.74 -0.96 3.29
CA GLY A 144 2.45 -0.62 4.67
C GLY A 144 1.06 -1.13 5.06
N ASN A 145 0.96 -1.81 6.18
CA ASN A 145 -0.34 -2.25 6.71
C ASN A 145 -1.09 -1.05 7.28
N LEU A 146 -2.23 -0.73 6.69
CA LEU A 146 -3.07 0.40 7.11
C LEU A 146 -4.14 -0.02 8.12
N ALA A 147 -4.69 -1.22 7.96
CA ALA A 147 -5.70 -1.76 8.87
C ALA A 147 -5.79 -3.27 8.76
N SER A 148 -6.00 -3.92 9.88
CA SER A 148 -6.33 -5.34 9.92
C SER A 148 -7.40 -5.59 10.96
N ALA A 149 -8.44 -6.35 10.61
CA ALA A 149 -9.50 -6.73 11.53
C ALA A 149 -10.01 -8.13 11.19
N THR A 150 -10.28 -8.90 12.22
CA THR A 150 -10.78 -10.28 12.12
C THR A 150 -12.00 -10.46 13.00
N PHE A 151 -12.99 -11.17 12.50
CA PHE A 151 -14.17 -11.52 13.26
C PHE A 151 -14.60 -12.96 12.99
N GLN A 152 -14.98 -13.67 14.06
CA GLN A 152 -15.57 -15.00 13.99
C GLN A 152 -17.07 -14.89 14.31
N SER A 153 -17.91 -15.47 13.46
CA SER A 153 -19.35 -15.38 13.62
C SER A 153 -19.88 -16.11 14.87
N GLY A 154 -19.09 -17.04 15.41
CA GLY A 154 -19.57 -18.06 16.33
C GLY A 154 -20.27 -19.21 15.59
N LYS A 155 -20.61 -20.25 16.31
CA LYS A 155 -21.21 -21.48 15.76
C LYS A 155 -22.73 -21.42 15.73
N TYR A 156 -23.31 -21.64 14.55
CA TYR A 156 -24.75 -21.62 14.33
C TYR A 156 -25.20 -22.88 13.60
N VAL A 157 -26.35 -23.46 13.98
CA VAL A 157 -26.99 -24.54 13.23
C VAL A 157 -27.63 -23.94 11.98
N THR A 158 -26.85 -23.81 10.93
CA THR A 158 -27.29 -23.26 9.63
C THR A 158 -26.43 -23.75 8.48
N THR A 159 -27.04 -23.85 7.31
CA THR A 159 -26.36 -24.11 6.03
C THR A 159 -26.17 -22.79 5.24
N ASP A 160 -26.74 -21.69 5.72
CA ASP A 160 -26.67 -20.38 5.05
C ASP A 160 -25.41 -19.63 5.50
N THR A 161 -24.28 -20.01 4.92
CA THR A 161 -22.97 -19.42 5.22
C THR A 161 -22.84 -18.00 4.67
N ILE A 162 -23.67 -17.60 3.68
CA ILE A 162 -23.71 -16.23 3.17
C ILE A 162 -24.26 -15.29 4.26
N LYS A 163 -25.32 -15.68 4.96
CA LYS A 163 -25.84 -14.89 6.09
C LYS A 163 -24.82 -14.77 7.23
N LEU A 164 -24.06 -15.82 7.53
CA LEU A 164 -22.98 -15.75 8.51
C LEU A 164 -21.87 -14.81 8.06
N THR A 165 -21.53 -14.82 6.77
CA THR A 165 -20.55 -13.90 6.19
C THR A 165 -21.05 -12.45 6.29
N ASP A 166 -22.32 -12.18 5.98
CA ASP A 166 -22.89 -10.83 6.13
C ASP A 166 -22.88 -10.36 7.60
N TYR A 167 -23.19 -11.27 8.52
CA TYR A 167 -23.10 -10.99 9.95
C TYR A 167 -21.65 -10.65 10.37
N ALA A 168 -20.69 -11.45 9.95
CA ALA A 168 -19.27 -11.20 10.24
C ALA A 168 -18.81 -9.87 9.66
N LEU A 169 -19.19 -9.55 8.41
CA LEU A 169 -18.88 -8.27 7.77
C LEU A 169 -19.45 -7.08 8.55
N LYS A 170 -20.70 -7.16 9.00
CA LYS A 170 -21.33 -6.11 9.79
C LYS A 170 -20.59 -5.82 11.11
N LYS A 171 -19.96 -6.83 11.68
CA LYS A 171 -19.22 -6.72 12.93
C LYS A 171 -17.79 -6.21 12.73
N VAL A 172 -17.08 -6.75 11.74
CA VAL A 172 -15.68 -6.43 11.51
C VAL A 172 -15.47 -5.05 10.89
N LYS A 173 -16.42 -4.58 10.08
CA LYS A 173 -16.23 -3.36 9.28
C LYS A 173 -15.98 -2.10 10.11
N ASP A 174 -16.68 -1.94 11.22
CA ASP A 174 -16.56 -0.71 12.05
C ASP A 174 -15.16 -0.61 12.67
N GLU A 175 -14.62 -1.73 13.19
CA GLU A 175 -13.26 -1.82 13.68
C GLU A 175 -12.25 -1.57 12.55
N PHE A 176 -12.45 -2.22 11.41
CA PHE A 176 -11.59 -2.09 10.25
C PHE A 176 -11.49 -0.64 9.76
N PHE A 177 -12.64 0.03 9.57
CA PHE A 177 -12.64 1.42 9.10
C PHE A 177 -12.11 2.41 10.15
N THR A 178 -12.28 2.12 11.44
CA THR A 178 -11.69 2.93 12.52
C THR A 178 -10.16 2.87 12.47
N LYS A 179 -9.59 1.66 12.32
CA LYS A 179 -8.13 1.48 12.18
C LYS A 179 -7.61 2.13 10.90
N LEU A 180 -8.32 1.95 9.79
CA LEU A 180 -7.96 2.54 8.51
C LEU A 180 -7.90 4.08 8.59
N GLN A 181 -8.90 4.69 9.24
CA GLN A 181 -8.92 6.14 9.46
C GLN A 181 -7.77 6.61 10.36
N ALA A 182 -7.45 5.86 11.41
CA ALA A 182 -6.32 6.17 12.27
C ALA A 182 -4.99 6.17 11.50
N SER A 183 -4.77 5.16 10.64
CA SER A 183 -3.59 5.09 9.78
C SER A 183 -3.53 6.22 8.75
N PHE A 184 -4.66 6.64 8.20
CA PHE A 184 -4.69 7.81 7.31
C PHE A 184 -4.31 9.10 8.04
N ASN A 185 -4.82 9.28 9.25
CA ASN A 185 -4.47 10.45 10.05
C ASN A 185 -2.97 10.46 10.40
N ASP A 186 -2.40 9.28 10.66
CA ASP A 186 -0.96 9.12 10.93
C ASP A 186 -0.13 9.46 9.69
N ILE A 187 -0.46 8.89 8.52
CA ILE A 187 0.22 9.19 7.26
C ILE A 187 0.16 10.69 6.91
N VAL A 188 -0.98 11.31 7.16
CA VAL A 188 -1.12 12.76 6.93
C VAL A 188 -0.19 13.56 7.82
N LYS A 189 -0.06 13.17 9.09
CA LYS A 189 0.75 13.87 10.08
C LYS A 189 2.24 13.56 9.94
N ASN A 190 2.58 12.30 9.77
CA ASN A 190 3.94 11.79 9.88
C ASN A 190 4.55 11.39 8.53
N GLY A 191 3.79 11.54 7.42
CA GLY A 191 4.21 11.05 6.10
C GLY A 191 4.03 9.53 5.97
N ARG A 192 4.50 9.03 4.83
CA ARG A 192 4.53 7.59 4.56
C ARG A 192 5.95 7.05 4.72
N GLU A 193 6.07 5.89 5.32
CA GLU A 193 7.34 5.19 5.38
C GLU A 193 7.62 4.50 4.03
N MET A 194 8.83 4.69 3.52
CA MET A 194 9.28 4.11 2.26
C MET A 194 10.59 3.37 2.46
N ALA A 195 10.62 2.09 2.09
CA ALA A 195 11.84 1.30 2.08
C ALA A 195 12.70 1.66 0.86
N ILE A 196 14.00 1.79 1.08
CA ILE A 196 14.98 2.03 0.02
C ILE A 196 16.13 1.04 0.20
N GLN A 197 16.43 0.32 -0.86
CA GLN A 197 17.63 -0.51 -0.93
C GLN A 197 18.59 0.08 -1.95
N MET A 198 19.81 0.37 -1.53
CA MET A 198 20.91 0.76 -2.43
C MET A 198 21.91 -0.39 -2.53
N VAL A 199 22.32 -0.69 -3.76
CA VAL A 199 23.31 -1.73 -4.04
C VAL A 199 24.33 -1.26 -5.05
N LEU A 200 25.59 -1.61 -4.83
CA LEU A 200 26.64 -1.46 -5.84
C LEU A 200 26.61 -2.63 -6.82
N ALA A 201 26.74 -2.34 -8.10
CA ALA A 201 26.91 -3.37 -9.10
C ALA A 201 28.22 -4.17 -8.83
N LYS A 202 28.18 -5.47 -9.13
CA LYS A 202 29.36 -6.35 -8.92
C LYS A 202 30.59 -5.93 -9.74
N SER A 203 30.42 -5.10 -10.75
CA SER A 203 31.48 -4.54 -11.58
C SER A 203 32.31 -3.48 -10.86
N ILE A 204 31.76 -2.84 -9.82
CA ILE A 204 32.48 -1.85 -9.02
C ILE A 204 33.29 -2.60 -7.96
N THR A 205 34.61 -2.55 -8.08
CA THR A 205 35.57 -3.24 -7.19
C THR A 205 36.50 -2.27 -6.48
N ASP A 206 36.59 -1.06 -6.95
CA ASP A 206 37.54 -0.02 -6.56
C ASP A 206 36.93 1.05 -5.64
N TRP A 207 35.61 1.03 -5.48
CA TRP A 207 34.85 1.94 -4.62
C TRP A 207 33.74 1.20 -3.87
N ASP A 208 33.41 1.70 -2.67
CA ASP A 208 32.31 1.22 -1.84
C ASP A 208 31.67 2.36 -1.00
N PHE A 209 30.56 2.07 -0.34
CA PHE A 209 29.79 3.05 0.41
C PHE A 209 30.50 3.60 1.68
N ASP A 210 31.58 2.95 2.15
CA ASP A 210 32.37 3.43 3.29
C ASP A 210 33.47 4.40 2.86
N GLN A 211 33.77 4.47 1.56
CA GLN A 211 34.83 5.30 1.02
C GLN A 211 34.35 6.74 0.75
N PRO A 212 35.28 7.69 0.61
CA PRO A 212 34.97 9.03 0.12
C PRO A 212 34.31 8.99 -1.25
N LEU A 213 33.52 10.01 -1.55
CA LEU A 213 32.99 10.25 -2.90
C LEU A 213 34.15 10.38 -3.91
N PRO A 214 33.89 10.19 -5.22
CA PRO A 214 34.91 10.31 -6.25
C PRO A 214 35.65 11.65 -6.25
N ASP A 215 35.01 12.72 -5.82
CA ASP A 215 35.61 14.05 -5.67
C ASP A 215 36.51 14.20 -4.44
N GLY A 216 36.60 13.15 -3.60
CA GLY A 216 37.40 13.11 -2.38
C GLY A 216 36.84 13.94 -1.21
N SER A 217 35.60 14.43 -1.28
CA SER A 217 35.01 15.35 -0.30
C SER A 217 34.70 14.65 1.03
N ALA A 218 33.66 13.86 1.10
CA ALA A 218 33.20 13.17 2.31
C ALA A 218 32.84 11.73 1.98
N SER A 219 32.61 10.88 3.01
CA SER A 219 32.11 9.55 2.74
C SER A 219 30.71 9.61 2.12
N PHE A 220 30.43 8.66 1.23
CA PHE A 220 29.10 8.57 0.59
C PHE A 220 27.98 8.51 1.63
N LYS A 221 28.16 7.74 2.69
CA LYS A 221 27.16 7.61 3.76
C LYS A 221 26.88 8.93 4.46
N THR A 222 27.90 9.70 4.81
CA THR A 222 27.73 11.01 5.45
C THR A 222 26.93 11.96 4.55
N VAL A 223 27.27 12.04 3.27
CA VAL A 223 26.58 12.91 2.32
C VAL A 223 25.13 12.45 2.07
N LEU A 224 24.90 11.14 2.08
CA LEU A 224 23.55 10.58 1.99
C LEU A 224 22.70 10.90 3.24
N GLU A 225 23.29 10.78 4.43
CA GLU A 225 22.61 11.11 5.70
C GLU A 225 22.27 12.61 5.75
N ASP A 226 23.17 13.48 5.36
CA ASP A 226 22.93 14.92 5.28
C ASP A 226 21.78 15.24 4.32
N TRP A 227 21.74 14.57 3.18
CA TRP A 227 20.66 14.72 2.21
C TRP A 227 19.32 14.22 2.77
N LEU A 228 19.32 13.06 3.41
CA LEU A 228 18.12 12.49 4.04
C LEU A 228 17.60 13.38 5.16
N GLN A 229 18.48 13.95 5.97
CA GLN A 229 18.10 14.87 7.05
C GLN A 229 17.28 16.07 6.54
N VAL A 230 17.54 16.50 5.30
CA VAL A 230 16.83 17.63 4.69
C VAL A 230 15.57 17.19 3.92
N HIS A 231 15.60 16.02 3.27
CA HIS A 231 14.55 15.59 2.34
C HIS A 231 13.54 14.61 2.94
N ALA A 232 13.90 13.92 4.03
CA ALA A 232 12.93 13.15 4.80
C ALA A 232 11.99 14.08 5.57
N LEU A 233 10.73 13.69 5.72
CA LEU A 233 9.78 14.45 6.52
C LEU A 233 10.26 14.54 7.97
N ASN A 234 10.43 15.76 8.47
CA ASN A 234 10.99 16.04 9.80
C ASN A 234 12.40 15.43 10.02
N GLY A 235 13.14 15.11 8.96
CA GLY A 235 14.45 14.46 9.05
C GLY A 235 14.39 13.00 9.56
N VAL A 236 13.23 12.34 9.48
CA VAL A 236 13.03 11.00 10.02
C VAL A 236 13.42 9.95 8.97
N TYR A 237 14.50 9.23 9.23
CA TYR A 237 14.95 8.06 8.48
C TYR A 237 15.64 7.06 9.41
N ASP A 238 15.74 5.83 8.98
CA ASP A 238 16.47 4.76 9.67
C ASP A 238 17.29 3.95 8.66
N MET A 239 18.58 3.79 8.93
CA MET A 239 19.47 2.90 8.17
C MET A 239 19.59 1.56 8.89
N SER A 240 18.67 0.65 8.61
CA SER A 240 18.60 -0.67 9.27
C SER A 240 19.80 -1.57 8.95
N ARG A 241 20.39 -1.41 7.77
CA ARG A 241 21.62 -2.08 7.34
C ARG A 241 22.47 -1.14 6.51
N SER A 242 23.72 -1.01 6.87
CA SER A 242 24.69 -0.22 6.13
C SER A 242 26.02 -0.99 6.06
N HIS A 243 26.29 -1.56 4.90
CA HIS A 243 27.51 -2.28 4.58
C HIS A 243 28.25 -1.58 3.43
N ASP A 244 29.43 -2.05 3.11
CA ASP A 244 30.27 -1.54 2.04
C ASP A 244 29.55 -1.50 0.67
N LYS A 245 28.70 -2.51 0.38
CA LYS A 245 28.05 -2.67 -0.94
C LYS A 245 26.52 -2.63 -0.91
N VAL A 246 25.90 -2.56 0.28
CA VAL A 246 24.44 -2.57 0.43
C VAL A 246 24.04 -1.64 1.57
N ILE A 247 23.11 -0.76 1.30
CA ILE A 247 22.41 0.06 2.31
C ILE A 247 20.93 -0.24 2.19
N ASP A 248 20.31 -0.70 3.28
CA ASP A 248 18.87 -0.79 3.45
C ASP A 248 18.44 0.28 4.45
N MET A 249 17.46 1.07 4.07
CA MET A 249 16.94 2.15 4.92
C MET A 249 15.43 2.30 4.75
N SER A 250 14.81 2.91 5.74
CA SER A 250 13.46 3.46 5.66
C SER A 250 13.49 4.97 5.79
N VAL A 251 12.62 5.65 5.06
CA VAL A 251 12.56 7.12 5.02
C VAL A 251 11.11 7.57 5.13
N GLN A 252 10.84 8.50 6.03
CA GLN A 252 9.52 9.15 6.08
C GLN A 252 9.43 10.19 4.96
N VAL A 253 8.49 9.97 4.03
CA VAL A 253 8.30 10.83 2.87
C VAL A 253 6.99 11.60 3.02
N PRO A 254 6.99 12.94 2.82
CA PRO A 254 5.76 13.71 2.90
C PRO A 254 4.76 13.23 1.85
N ILE A 255 3.48 13.45 2.10
CA ILE A 255 2.42 13.19 1.12
C ILE A 255 1.99 14.44 0.36
N TRP A 256 2.48 15.60 0.82
CA TRP A 256 2.14 16.90 0.27
C TRP A 256 3.34 17.83 0.24
N ASP A 257 3.44 18.60 -0.82
CA ASP A 257 4.41 19.68 -0.96
C ASP A 257 3.70 21.01 -0.67
N GLU A 258 3.93 21.53 0.51
CA GLU A 258 3.31 22.81 0.93
C GLU A 258 3.78 23.99 0.07
N ALA A 259 5.03 23.98 -0.37
CA ALA A 259 5.59 25.06 -1.17
C ALA A 259 4.96 25.14 -2.57
N GLN A 260 4.58 24.01 -3.13
CA GLN A 260 3.96 23.95 -4.46
C GLN A 260 2.45 23.70 -4.43
N GLY A 261 1.86 23.47 -3.25
CA GLY A 261 0.43 23.25 -3.09
C GLY A 261 -0.07 22.02 -3.83
N ARG A 262 0.71 20.93 -3.91
CA ARG A 262 0.38 19.70 -4.63
C ARG A 262 0.82 18.44 -3.90
N ALA A 263 0.28 17.29 -4.31
CA ALA A 263 0.69 16.01 -3.80
C ALA A 263 2.20 15.76 -4.03
N TYR A 264 2.88 15.26 -2.99
CA TYR A 264 4.25 14.77 -3.08
C TYR A 264 4.21 13.26 -3.34
N THR A 265 4.72 12.86 -4.48
CA THR A 265 4.65 11.46 -4.93
C THR A 265 5.97 10.73 -4.69
N ILE A 266 5.92 9.40 -4.57
CA ILE A 266 7.12 8.56 -4.52
C ILE A 266 7.99 8.75 -5.77
N SER A 267 7.37 8.90 -6.93
CA SER A 267 8.09 9.18 -8.18
C SER A 267 8.89 10.48 -8.10
N ARG A 268 8.36 11.50 -7.42
CA ARG A 268 9.09 12.75 -7.21
C ARG A 268 10.28 12.57 -6.28
N PHE A 269 10.09 11.91 -5.15
CA PHE A 269 11.19 11.58 -4.25
C PHE A 269 12.27 10.75 -4.97
N SER A 270 11.87 9.75 -5.76
CA SER A 270 12.76 8.95 -6.60
C SER A 270 13.60 9.82 -7.56
N THR A 271 12.96 10.84 -8.17
CA THR A 271 13.65 11.76 -9.07
C THR A 271 14.63 12.66 -8.30
N GLU A 272 14.23 13.17 -7.15
CA GLU A 272 15.10 14.02 -6.31
C GLU A 272 16.30 13.21 -5.79
N LEU A 273 16.09 11.98 -5.34
CA LEU A 273 17.16 11.05 -4.94
C LEU A 273 18.10 10.75 -6.11
N LYS A 274 17.55 10.47 -7.30
CA LYS A 274 18.36 10.21 -8.49
C LYS A 274 19.24 11.43 -8.86
N ASN A 275 18.66 12.62 -8.87
CA ASN A 275 19.40 13.84 -9.19
C ASN A 275 20.54 14.10 -8.19
N PHE A 276 20.26 13.88 -6.90
CA PHE A 276 21.29 13.97 -5.86
C PHE A 276 22.43 12.96 -6.10
N LEU A 277 22.09 11.70 -6.39
CA LEU A 277 23.10 10.67 -6.66
C LEU A 277 23.91 10.98 -7.91
N ASP A 278 23.27 11.40 -9.01
CA ASP A 278 23.97 11.77 -10.25
C ASP A 278 24.93 12.94 -10.03
N GLU A 279 24.53 13.93 -9.21
CA GLU A 279 25.40 15.06 -8.84
C GLU A 279 26.62 14.59 -8.03
N LYS A 280 26.41 13.79 -6.99
CA LYS A 280 27.48 13.39 -6.05
C LYS A 280 28.42 12.33 -6.61
N LEU A 281 27.93 11.48 -7.51
CA LEU A 281 28.76 10.47 -8.18
C LEU A 281 29.59 11.06 -9.35
N GLY A 282 29.35 12.32 -9.73
CA GLY A 282 30.17 13.08 -10.68
C GLY A 282 30.29 12.48 -12.09
N GLY A 283 29.40 11.53 -12.44
CA GLY A 283 29.44 10.83 -13.72
C GLY A 283 30.45 9.69 -13.81
N GLU A 284 31.25 9.44 -12.76
CA GLU A 284 32.13 8.28 -12.65
C GLU A 284 31.32 7.00 -12.45
N TYR A 285 30.28 7.11 -11.64
CA TYR A 285 29.26 6.06 -11.43
C TYR A 285 27.87 6.60 -11.79
N VAL A 286 26.98 5.69 -12.20
CA VAL A 286 25.63 6.02 -12.64
C VAL A 286 24.60 5.36 -11.71
N ALA A 287 23.71 6.16 -11.14
CA ALA A 287 22.61 5.65 -10.34
C ALA A 287 21.39 5.31 -11.20
N SER A 288 20.89 4.10 -11.04
CA SER A 288 19.59 3.66 -11.58
C SER A 288 18.61 3.51 -10.42
N VAL A 289 17.58 4.34 -10.38
CA VAL A 289 16.54 4.30 -9.35
C VAL A 289 15.26 3.73 -9.95
N VAL A 290 14.79 2.63 -9.38
CA VAL A 290 13.60 1.90 -9.86
C VAL A 290 12.63 1.73 -8.71
N THR A 291 11.37 2.05 -8.95
CA THR A 291 10.29 1.73 -8.01
C THR A 291 9.94 0.25 -8.16
N MET A 292 10.15 -0.52 -7.12
CA MET A 292 9.86 -1.96 -7.08
C MET A 292 8.83 -2.22 -5.98
N GLY A 293 7.59 -2.44 -6.38
CA GLY A 293 6.47 -2.84 -5.53
C GLY A 293 6.29 -2.03 -4.23
N GLN A 294 7.22 -2.10 -3.34
CA GLN A 294 7.11 -1.63 -1.96
C GLN A 294 8.14 -0.57 -1.56
N GLY A 295 8.92 -0.08 -2.52
CA GLY A 295 9.97 0.87 -2.22
C GLY A 295 10.79 1.25 -3.43
N LEU A 296 11.97 1.78 -3.19
CA LEU A 296 12.95 2.10 -4.22
C LEU A 296 14.12 1.13 -4.18
N THR A 297 14.51 0.65 -5.33
CA THR A 297 15.80 -0.01 -5.51
C THR A 297 16.73 0.91 -6.29
N VAL A 298 17.85 1.23 -5.69
CA VAL A 298 18.91 2.03 -6.29
C VAL A 298 20.07 1.10 -6.61
N THR A 299 20.47 1.07 -7.86
CA THR A 299 21.66 0.33 -8.31
C THR A 299 22.68 1.33 -8.83
N ILE A 300 23.84 1.38 -8.22
CA ILE A 300 24.99 2.19 -8.70
C ILE A 300 25.87 1.28 -9.54
N LYS A 301 26.18 1.75 -10.75
CA LYS A 301 26.92 1.01 -11.78
C LYS A 301 28.14 1.80 -12.24
#